data_19077281fe01a8def29262c00a3a8e34
#
_entry.id   19077281fe01a8def29262c00a3a8e34
#
_cell.length_a   1.000
_cell.length_b   1.000
_cell.length_c   1.000
_cell.angle_alpha   90.00
_cell.angle_beta   90.00
_cell.angle_gamma   90.00
#
_symmetry.space_group_name_H-M   'P 1'
#
loop_
_entity.id
_entity.type
_entity.pdbx_description
1 polymer ?
#
loop_
_entity_poly.entity_id
_entity_poly.type
_entity_poly.pdbx_seq_one_letter_code
_entity_poly.pdbx_strand_id
1 'polypeptide(L)'
;MQQAYRTLRIVSEAQTIRIVLAPDPGELILSELSTACASLNTESSTGIKAVVLDFNATADQFTEPGLRDTIKRTSIIAEQASAAIRAIAQPVLAVVRVTLSKTACKLMHAADFILVAEDAGLVLSNEEEEDTLTGSQAARLGQVTWSAPANELNKRMEDILDHLRAKSAVALRLTKASVHLAGANQASRLEALQQVNALYLSQVMQTHDAHEGLKAFLEKRKPNWKNV
;
A
#
# COMPACT_ATOMS: atom_id res chain seq x y z
N MET A 1 17.76 -7.24 -12.56
CA MET A 1 18.77 -6.28 -12.04
C MET A 1 18.26 -5.74 -10.72
N GLN A 2 18.88 -6.05 -9.59
CA GLN A 2 18.55 -5.41 -8.32
C GLN A 2 19.08 -3.97 -8.40
N GLN A 3 18.18 -3.01 -8.47
CA GLN A 3 18.49 -1.61 -8.36
C GLN A 3 18.88 -1.37 -6.89
N ALA A 4 20.13 -1.03 -6.62
CA ALA A 4 20.61 -0.76 -5.26
C ALA A 4 20.12 0.64 -4.86
N TYR A 5 19.10 0.70 -4.00
CA TYR A 5 18.66 1.94 -3.37
C TYR A 5 19.61 2.29 -2.22
N ARG A 6 19.86 3.59 -2.00
CA ARG A 6 20.77 4.05 -0.93
C ARG A 6 20.07 4.10 0.43
N THR A 7 18.79 4.43 0.42
CA THR A 7 18.00 4.73 1.64
C THR A 7 16.84 3.76 1.86
N LEU A 8 16.43 3.00 0.82
CA LEU A 8 15.35 2.05 0.91
C LEU A 8 15.89 0.63 1.05
N ARG A 9 15.35 -0.10 2.01
CA ARG A 9 15.52 -1.54 2.12
C ARG A 9 14.29 -2.23 1.51
N ILE A 10 14.49 -2.96 0.42
CA ILE A 10 13.44 -3.73 -0.24
C ILE A 10 13.72 -5.21 -0.04
N VAL A 11 12.73 -5.93 0.48
CA VAL A 11 12.79 -7.37 0.74
C VAL A 11 11.66 -8.05 -0.03
N SER A 12 11.98 -9.11 -0.77
CA SER A 12 10.98 -9.92 -1.49
C SER A 12 10.84 -11.27 -0.80
N GLU A 13 9.66 -11.56 -0.28
CA GLU A 13 9.37 -12.79 0.46
C GLU A 13 7.96 -13.30 0.13
N ALA A 14 7.82 -14.59 -0.15
CA ALA A 14 6.53 -15.29 -0.26
C ALA A 14 5.47 -14.51 -1.08
N GLN A 15 5.80 -14.08 -2.30
CA GLN A 15 4.90 -13.32 -3.18
C GLN A 15 4.51 -11.92 -2.65
N THR A 16 5.30 -11.38 -1.74
CA THR A 16 5.13 -10.05 -1.15
C THR A 16 6.42 -9.27 -1.29
N ILE A 17 6.31 -7.97 -1.58
CA ILE A 17 7.44 -7.05 -1.55
C ILE A 17 7.24 -6.12 -0.36
N ARG A 18 8.26 -6.03 0.50
CA ARG A 18 8.29 -5.17 1.66
C ARG A 18 9.30 -4.06 1.45
N ILE A 19 8.86 -2.82 1.55
CA ILE A 19 9.67 -1.61 1.48
C ILE A 19 9.71 -1.01 2.87
N VAL A 20 10.91 -0.94 3.48
CA VAL A 20 11.09 -0.35 4.81
C VAL A 20 11.37 1.14 4.65
N LEU A 21 10.63 1.96 5.37
CA LEU A 21 10.63 3.42 5.30
C LEU A 21 10.93 4.03 6.67
N ALA A 22 11.64 5.17 6.66
CA ALA A 22 11.80 6.00 7.84
C ALA A 22 10.46 6.65 8.24
N PRO A 23 10.24 6.92 9.55
CA PRO A 23 9.03 7.60 10.03
C PRO A 23 8.99 9.09 9.66
N ASP A 24 10.12 9.67 9.25
CA ASP A 24 10.24 11.02 8.70
C ASP A 24 11.10 11.01 7.42
N PRO A 25 10.49 10.68 6.25
CA PRO A 25 11.24 10.49 5.01
C PRO A 25 11.65 11.83 4.39
N GLY A 26 12.96 12.00 4.16
CA GLY A 26 13.53 13.11 3.40
C GLY A 26 13.36 12.96 1.88
N GLU A 27 13.80 13.98 1.10
CA GLU A 27 13.63 14.04 -0.35
C GLU A 27 14.21 12.82 -1.10
N LEU A 28 15.37 12.34 -0.68
CA LEU A 28 16.03 11.20 -1.32
C LEU A 28 15.19 9.93 -1.15
N ILE A 29 14.69 9.66 0.07
CA ILE A 29 13.81 8.52 0.35
C ILE A 29 12.55 8.58 -0.51
N LEU A 30 11.93 9.76 -0.61
CA LEU A 30 10.70 9.97 -1.41
C LEU A 30 10.95 9.73 -2.92
N SER A 31 12.09 10.20 -3.43
CA SER A 31 12.49 10.00 -4.83
C SER A 31 12.79 8.53 -5.13
N GLU A 32 13.55 7.85 -4.27
CA GLU A 32 13.82 6.42 -4.39
C GLU A 32 12.54 5.59 -4.28
N LEU A 33 11.62 5.96 -3.38
CA LEU A 33 10.31 5.31 -3.24
C LEU A 33 9.48 5.42 -4.52
N SER A 34 9.43 6.61 -5.13
CA SER A 34 8.72 6.81 -6.41
C SER A 34 9.28 5.90 -7.50
N THR A 35 10.62 5.79 -7.59
CA THR A 35 11.31 4.92 -8.54
C THR A 35 11.04 3.44 -8.27
N ALA A 36 11.07 3.04 -6.99
CA ALA A 36 10.77 1.68 -6.57
C ALA A 36 9.33 1.29 -6.92
N CYS A 37 8.36 2.14 -6.60
CA CYS A 37 6.95 1.91 -6.94
C CYS A 37 6.73 1.77 -8.46
N ALA A 38 7.38 2.60 -9.28
CA ALA A 38 7.29 2.50 -10.73
C ALA A 38 7.84 1.16 -11.25
N SER A 39 8.92 0.64 -10.65
CA SER A 39 9.52 -0.64 -11.04
C SER A 39 8.63 -1.85 -10.71
N LEU A 40 7.69 -1.72 -9.75
CA LEU A 40 6.76 -2.80 -9.38
C LEU A 40 5.63 -3.01 -10.40
N ASN A 41 5.40 -2.08 -11.31
CA ASN A 41 4.37 -2.16 -12.35
C ASN A 41 4.87 -2.86 -13.62
N THR A 42 6.04 -3.51 -13.59
CA THR A 42 6.59 -4.27 -14.73
C THR A 42 6.02 -5.68 -14.79
N GLU A 43 6.13 -6.34 -15.95
CA GLU A 43 5.69 -7.73 -16.17
C GLU A 43 6.32 -8.73 -15.18
N SER A 44 7.52 -8.43 -14.68
CA SER A 44 8.21 -9.27 -13.68
C SER A 44 7.46 -9.38 -12.33
N SER A 45 6.47 -8.52 -12.11
CA SER A 45 5.71 -8.45 -10.84
C SER A 45 4.40 -9.22 -10.86
N THR A 46 4.12 -10.02 -11.90
CA THR A 46 2.82 -10.71 -12.08
C THR A 46 2.48 -11.66 -10.93
N GLY A 47 3.47 -12.32 -10.34
CA GLY A 47 3.30 -13.24 -9.20
C GLY A 47 3.23 -12.55 -7.83
N ILE A 48 3.49 -11.25 -7.74
CA ILE A 48 3.41 -10.50 -6.48
C ILE A 48 1.96 -10.22 -6.13
N LYS A 49 1.57 -10.53 -4.89
CA LYS A 49 0.19 -10.44 -4.40
C LYS A 49 -0.06 -9.27 -3.47
N ALA A 50 0.99 -8.75 -2.84
CA ALA A 50 0.89 -7.58 -1.98
C ALA A 50 2.21 -6.80 -1.92
N VAL A 51 2.12 -5.51 -1.65
CA VAL A 51 3.25 -4.64 -1.31
C VAL A 51 3.03 -4.13 0.11
N VAL A 52 4.07 -4.18 0.93
CA VAL A 52 4.07 -3.66 2.31
C VAL A 52 4.95 -2.42 2.37
N LEU A 53 4.41 -1.32 2.86
CA LEU A 53 5.16 -0.14 3.27
C LEU A 53 5.33 -0.21 4.80
N ASP A 54 6.51 -0.55 5.27
CA ASP A 54 6.80 -0.76 6.69
C ASP A 54 7.53 0.45 7.27
N PHE A 55 6.80 1.30 7.98
CA PHE A 55 7.33 2.48 8.68
C PHE A 55 7.97 2.05 10.00
N ASN A 56 9.31 2.10 10.05
CA ASN A 56 10.10 1.59 11.16
C ASN A 56 11.26 2.55 11.51
N ALA A 57 11.52 2.74 12.80
CA ALA A 57 12.62 3.56 13.32
C ALA A 57 14.02 3.06 12.90
N THR A 58 14.17 1.75 12.57
CA THR A 58 15.46 1.21 12.14
C THR A 58 15.91 1.72 10.76
N ALA A 59 15.05 2.43 10.04
CA ALA A 59 15.39 3.10 8.77
C ALA A 59 16.09 4.46 8.96
N ASP A 60 16.21 4.97 10.20
CA ASP A 60 16.75 6.31 10.53
C ASP A 60 18.26 6.52 10.26
N GLN A 61 18.98 5.58 9.71
CA GLN A 61 20.43 5.70 9.52
C GLN A 61 20.86 6.69 8.41
N PHE A 62 19.90 7.37 7.75
CA PHE A 62 20.22 8.24 6.59
C PHE A 62 19.48 9.59 6.59
N THR A 63 19.23 10.19 7.75
CA THR A 63 18.69 11.56 7.80
C THR A 63 19.80 12.56 7.45
N GLU A 64 19.79 13.10 6.24
CA GLU A 64 20.56 14.31 5.95
C GLU A 64 19.88 15.51 6.61
N PRO A 65 20.60 16.37 7.35
CA PRO A 65 20.03 17.58 7.93
C PRO A 65 19.64 18.56 6.83
N GLY A 66 18.35 18.65 6.51
CA GLY A 66 17.81 19.49 5.46
C GLY A 66 17.61 20.95 5.90
N LEU A 67 18.05 21.86 5.09
CA LEU A 67 17.89 23.33 5.20
C LEU A 67 16.41 23.74 5.01
N ARG A 68 15.96 24.82 5.66
CA ARG A 68 14.56 25.31 5.69
C ARG A 68 13.91 25.67 4.32
N ASP A 69 14.64 25.78 3.23
CA ASP A 69 14.11 26.01 1.88
C ASP A 69 13.47 24.74 1.23
N THR A 70 13.57 23.62 1.91
CA THR A 70 13.18 22.28 1.47
C THR A 70 11.68 22.01 1.60
N ILE A 71 10.93 22.72 2.45
CA ILE A 71 9.54 22.35 2.82
C ILE A 71 8.59 22.29 1.60
N LYS A 72 8.62 23.28 0.72
CA LYS A 72 7.74 23.27 -0.48
C LYS A 72 8.14 22.19 -1.47
N ARG A 73 9.44 21.95 -1.65
CA ARG A 73 9.99 20.95 -2.56
C ARG A 73 9.69 19.54 -2.05
N THR A 74 9.90 19.31 -0.77
CA THR A 74 9.55 18.04 -0.10
C THR A 74 8.05 17.73 -0.22
N SER A 75 7.18 18.75 -0.13
CA SER A 75 5.73 18.55 -0.32
C SER A 75 5.36 18.07 -1.73
N ILE A 76 5.98 18.62 -2.78
CA ILE A 76 5.74 18.19 -4.17
C ILE A 76 6.24 16.76 -4.39
N ILE A 77 7.43 16.45 -3.91
CA ILE A 77 8.01 15.11 -4.03
C ILE A 77 7.18 14.09 -3.24
N ALA A 78 6.66 14.46 -2.06
CA ALA A 78 5.76 13.62 -1.28
C ALA A 78 4.44 13.32 -2.01
N GLU A 79 3.86 14.29 -2.72
CA GLU A 79 2.69 14.06 -3.56
C GLU A 79 2.99 13.11 -4.72
N GLN A 80 4.16 13.26 -5.37
CA GLN A 80 4.61 12.35 -6.42
C GLN A 80 4.79 10.92 -5.87
N ALA A 81 5.42 10.78 -4.71
CA ALA A 81 5.59 9.48 -4.05
C ALA A 81 4.24 8.86 -3.66
N SER A 82 3.31 9.67 -3.14
CA SER A 82 1.95 9.22 -2.82
C SER A 82 1.19 8.77 -4.08
N ALA A 83 1.33 9.50 -5.19
CA ALA A 83 0.75 9.10 -6.47
C ALA A 83 1.36 7.80 -7.00
N ALA A 84 2.68 7.62 -6.86
CA ALA A 84 3.37 6.40 -7.25
C ALA A 84 2.92 5.18 -6.41
N ILE A 85 2.69 5.34 -5.10
CA ILE A 85 2.12 4.29 -4.23
C ILE A 85 0.72 3.90 -4.71
N ARG A 86 -0.17 4.88 -4.96
CA ARG A 86 -1.53 4.62 -5.45
C ARG A 86 -1.54 3.92 -6.80
N ALA A 87 -0.54 4.18 -7.65
CA ALA A 87 -0.41 3.58 -8.98
C ALA A 87 0.11 2.13 -8.95
N ILE A 88 0.58 1.60 -7.81
CA ILE A 88 0.95 0.18 -7.69
C ILE A 88 -0.28 -0.67 -7.99
N ALA A 89 -0.16 -1.63 -8.92
CA ALA A 89 -1.28 -2.47 -9.32
C ALA A 89 -1.72 -3.45 -8.21
N GLN A 90 -0.77 -3.93 -7.39
CA GLN A 90 -1.04 -4.82 -6.27
C GLN A 90 -1.64 -4.08 -5.08
N PRO A 91 -2.42 -4.75 -4.19
CA PRO A 91 -2.80 -4.19 -2.89
C PRO A 91 -1.58 -3.74 -2.09
N VAL A 92 -1.67 -2.54 -1.51
CA VAL A 92 -0.62 -1.95 -0.67
C VAL A 92 -1.09 -1.91 0.77
N LEU A 93 -0.31 -2.50 1.68
CA LEU A 93 -0.51 -2.46 3.12
C LEU A 93 0.55 -1.55 3.76
N ALA A 94 0.14 -0.45 4.37
CA ALA A 94 1.01 0.33 5.24
C ALA A 94 1.01 -0.27 6.65
N VAL A 95 2.20 -0.48 7.21
CA VAL A 95 2.41 -0.96 8.58
C VAL A 95 3.18 0.12 9.35
N VAL A 96 2.56 0.66 10.39
CA VAL A 96 3.10 1.77 11.19
C VAL A 96 3.48 1.27 12.56
N ARG A 97 4.77 1.34 12.89
CA ARG A 97 5.31 0.82 14.16
C ARG A 97 5.64 1.92 15.17
N VAL A 98 5.83 3.11 14.68
CA VAL A 98 6.32 4.28 15.44
C VAL A 98 5.55 5.53 15.03
N THR A 99 5.70 6.60 15.79
CA THR A 99 5.11 7.89 15.45
C THR A 99 5.59 8.39 14.09
N LEU A 100 4.69 8.86 13.25
CA LEU A 100 4.95 9.34 11.91
C LEU A 100 4.94 10.86 11.83
N SER A 101 5.84 11.41 11.00
CA SER A 101 5.77 12.79 10.55
C SER A 101 4.56 13.01 9.63
N LYS A 102 4.18 14.26 9.41
CA LYS A 102 3.12 14.66 8.47
C LYS A 102 3.36 14.11 7.05
N THR A 103 4.61 14.12 6.59
CA THR A 103 4.99 13.58 5.29
C THR A 103 4.77 12.06 5.22
N ALA A 104 5.19 11.32 6.25
CA ALA A 104 4.98 9.88 6.33
C ALA A 104 3.48 9.52 6.42
N CYS A 105 2.68 10.30 7.15
CA CYS A 105 1.23 10.11 7.20
C CYS A 105 0.58 10.26 5.81
N LYS A 106 1.02 11.19 4.97
CA LYS A 106 0.55 11.30 3.57
C LYS A 106 0.86 10.04 2.76
N LEU A 107 2.06 9.48 2.90
CA LEU A 107 2.43 8.22 2.24
C LEU A 107 1.60 7.04 2.76
N MET A 108 1.40 6.97 4.07
CA MET A 108 0.56 5.95 4.71
C MET A 108 -0.87 5.96 4.13
N HIS A 109 -1.48 7.14 3.99
CA HIS A 109 -2.82 7.29 3.41
C HIS A 109 -2.90 7.03 1.90
N ALA A 110 -1.77 6.87 1.21
CA ALA A 110 -1.75 6.43 -0.18
C ALA A 110 -1.87 4.90 -0.33
N ALA A 111 -1.75 4.14 0.77
CA ALA A 111 -1.94 2.69 0.78
C ALA A 111 -3.44 2.30 0.79
N ASP A 112 -3.73 1.06 0.37
CA ASP A 112 -5.11 0.53 0.34
C ASP A 112 -5.59 0.06 1.73
N PHE A 113 -4.64 -0.45 2.54
CA PHE A 113 -4.88 -0.89 3.92
C PHE A 113 -3.84 -0.30 4.85
N ILE A 114 -4.24 0.01 6.07
CA ILE A 114 -3.37 0.63 7.07
C ILE A 114 -3.49 -0.13 8.39
N LEU A 115 -2.38 -0.68 8.87
CA LEU A 115 -2.24 -1.34 10.17
C LEU A 115 -1.27 -0.53 11.02
N VAL A 116 -1.71 -0.08 12.19
CA VAL A 116 -0.95 0.84 13.05
C VAL A 116 -0.77 0.25 14.45
N ALA A 117 0.40 0.44 15.06
CA ALA A 117 0.58 0.17 16.49
C ALA A 117 -0.33 1.10 17.31
N GLU A 118 -1.00 0.57 18.34
CA GLU A 118 -2.00 1.30 19.14
C GLU A 118 -1.47 2.60 19.75
N ASP A 119 -0.19 2.60 20.11
CA ASP A 119 0.54 3.69 20.75
C ASP A 119 1.29 4.62 19.77
N ALA A 120 1.34 4.28 18.47
CA ALA A 120 1.99 5.12 17.47
C ALA A 120 1.21 6.43 17.25
N GLY A 121 1.92 7.55 17.23
CA GLY A 121 1.35 8.86 16.96
C GLY A 121 1.21 9.14 15.46
N LEU A 122 0.07 9.68 15.04
CA LEU A 122 -0.22 10.06 13.65
C LEU A 122 -0.57 11.55 13.59
N VAL A 123 0.20 12.32 12.81
CA VAL A 123 -0.07 13.75 12.58
C VAL A 123 -1.02 13.88 11.39
N LEU A 124 -2.31 14.08 11.65
CA LEU A 124 -3.36 14.05 10.62
C LEU A 124 -3.89 15.44 10.23
N SER A 125 -3.62 16.50 11.02
CA SER A 125 -4.16 17.83 10.76
C SER A 125 -3.29 18.67 9.84
N ASN A 126 -3.94 19.59 9.09
CA ASN A 126 -3.29 20.58 8.24
C ASN A 126 -3.15 21.95 8.91
N GLU A 127 -3.73 22.13 10.10
CA GLU A 127 -3.77 23.40 10.83
C GLU A 127 -2.58 23.57 11.79
N GLU A 128 -2.38 24.78 12.32
CA GLU A 128 -1.20 25.16 13.10
C GLU A 128 -1.07 24.43 14.45
N GLU A 129 -2.14 23.80 14.93
CA GLU A 129 -2.10 22.87 16.05
C GLU A 129 -1.97 21.43 15.52
N GLU A 130 -0.83 20.80 15.80
CA GLU A 130 -0.56 19.41 15.46
C GLU A 130 -1.38 18.45 16.34
N ASP A 131 -2.63 18.21 15.96
CA ASP A 131 -3.42 17.15 16.60
C ASP A 131 -2.84 15.79 16.22
N THR A 132 -2.16 15.20 17.18
CA THR A 132 -1.60 13.84 17.06
C THR A 132 -2.60 12.83 17.61
N LEU A 133 -3.10 11.96 16.75
CA LEU A 133 -3.93 10.84 17.17
C LEU A 133 -3.07 9.60 17.44
N THR A 134 -3.42 8.83 18.47
CA THR A 134 -2.86 7.48 18.61
C THR A 134 -3.44 6.52 17.58
N GLY A 135 -2.73 5.43 17.27
CA GLY A 135 -3.24 4.40 16.36
C GLY A 135 -4.62 3.87 16.77
N SER A 136 -4.87 3.69 18.08
CA SER A 136 -6.17 3.29 18.60
C SER A 136 -7.26 4.33 18.34
N GLN A 137 -6.96 5.62 18.50
CA GLN A 137 -7.92 6.70 18.21
C GLN A 137 -8.20 6.79 16.72
N ALA A 138 -7.16 6.72 15.88
CA ALA A 138 -7.29 6.75 14.43
C ALA A 138 -8.15 5.58 13.90
N ALA A 139 -8.01 4.38 14.48
CA ALA A 139 -8.84 3.23 14.13
C ALA A 139 -10.32 3.43 14.50
N ARG A 140 -10.62 3.98 15.68
CA ARG A 140 -11.99 4.30 16.10
C ARG A 140 -12.66 5.35 15.21
N LEU A 141 -11.88 6.30 14.70
CA LEU A 141 -12.35 7.35 13.79
C LEU A 141 -12.42 6.89 12.32
N GLY A 142 -12.00 5.66 12.01
CA GLY A 142 -11.98 5.13 10.65
C GLY A 142 -10.90 5.75 9.75
N GLN A 143 -9.88 6.40 10.35
CA GLN A 143 -8.75 6.99 9.62
C GLN A 143 -7.72 5.94 9.20
N VAL A 144 -7.68 4.80 9.90
CA VAL A 144 -6.85 3.64 9.58
C VAL A 144 -7.71 2.37 9.58
N THR A 145 -7.26 1.33 8.88
CA THR A 145 -8.04 0.10 8.72
C THR A 145 -8.04 -0.72 10.02
N TRP A 146 -6.87 -0.86 10.65
CA TRP A 146 -6.72 -1.62 11.89
C TRP A 146 -5.67 -1.00 12.81
N SER A 147 -5.83 -1.23 14.11
CA SER A 147 -4.77 -1.05 15.10
C SER A 147 -4.54 -2.35 15.87
N ALA A 148 -3.31 -2.53 16.36
CA ALA A 148 -2.93 -3.67 17.17
C ALA A 148 -1.83 -3.28 18.17
N PRO A 149 -1.71 -3.97 19.33
CA PRO A 149 -0.58 -3.81 20.22
C PRO A 149 0.75 -4.03 19.49
N ALA A 150 1.80 -3.27 19.82
CA ALA A 150 3.08 -3.32 19.12
C ALA A 150 3.69 -4.73 19.07
N ASN A 151 3.53 -5.53 20.10
CA ASN A 151 3.99 -6.93 20.18
C ASN A 151 3.19 -7.89 19.28
N GLU A 152 1.96 -7.56 18.89
CA GLU A 152 1.09 -8.37 18.04
C GLU A 152 1.09 -7.91 16.58
N LEU A 153 1.67 -6.73 16.28
CA LEU A 153 1.62 -6.10 14.97
C LEU A 153 2.16 -7.00 13.86
N ASN A 154 3.27 -7.73 14.11
CA ASN A 154 3.85 -8.66 13.13
C ASN A 154 2.89 -9.82 12.83
N LYS A 155 2.30 -10.39 13.84
CA LYS A 155 1.34 -11.48 13.68
C LYS A 155 0.14 -11.01 12.87
N ARG A 156 -0.41 -9.85 13.23
CA ARG A 156 -1.56 -9.27 12.52
C ARG A 156 -1.24 -8.95 11.05
N MET A 157 -0.05 -8.42 10.79
CA MET A 157 0.44 -8.19 9.42
C MET A 157 0.49 -9.50 8.63
N GLU A 158 1.09 -10.57 9.18
CA GLU A 158 1.17 -11.86 8.49
C GLU A 158 -0.22 -12.49 8.27
N ASP A 159 -1.14 -12.39 9.22
CA ASP A 159 -2.52 -12.86 9.05
C ASP A 159 -3.20 -12.16 7.84
N ILE A 160 -2.99 -10.85 7.67
CA ILE A 160 -3.51 -10.08 6.52
C ILE A 160 -2.85 -10.55 5.23
N LEU A 161 -1.52 -10.70 5.22
CA LEU A 161 -0.77 -11.13 4.06
C LEU A 161 -1.14 -12.55 3.62
N ASP A 162 -1.38 -13.46 4.54
CA ASP A 162 -1.81 -14.83 4.24
C ASP A 162 -3.19 -14.85 3.59
N HIS A 163 -4.11 -13.98 4.01
CA HIS A 163 -5.39 -13.81 3.32
C HIS A 163 -5.22 -13.32 1.88
N LEU A 164 -4.30 -12.38 1.62
CA LEU A 164 -4.00 -11.91 0.27
C LEU A 164 -3.29 -12.99 -0.56
N ARG A 165 -2.30 -13.68 0.03
CA ARG A 165 -1.56 -14.78 -0.63
C ARG A 165 -2.47 -15.93 -1.06
N ALA A 166 -3.55 -16.17 -0.34
CA ALA A 166 -4.54 -17.20 -0.69
C ALA A 166 -5.40 -16.85 -1.92
N LYS A 167 -5.34 -15.60 -2.42
CA LYS A 167 -6.12 -15.15 -3.58
C LYS A 167 -5.28 -15.16 -4.86
N SER A 168 -5.96 -15.10 -6.02
CA SER A 168 -5.30 -14.87 -7.32
C SER A 168 -4.70 -13.46 -7.37
N ALA A 169 -3.45 -13.33 -7.83
CA ALA A 169 -2.80 -12.03 -8.01
C ALA A 169 -3.54 -11.17 -9.05
N VAL A 170 -4.09 -11.79 -10.09
CA VAL A 170 -4.89 -11.09 -11.11
C VAL A 170 -6.17 -10.54 -10.48
N ALA A 171 -6.89 -11.37 -9.72
CA ALA A 171 -8.12 -10.95 -9.06
C ALA A 171 -7.87 -9.80 -8.09
N LEU A 172 -6.78 -9.83 -7.32
CA LEU A 172 -6.40 -8.74 -6.40
C LEU A 172 -6.16 -7.42 -7.14
N ARG A 173 -5.37 -7.45 -8.24
CA ARG A 173 -5.10 -6.25 -9.05
C ARG A 173 -6.37 -5.67 -9.66
N LEU A 174 -7.22 -6.51 -10.23
CA LEU A 174 -8.46 -6.05 -10.87
C LEU A 174 -9.49 -5.56 -9.85
N THR A 175 -9.54 -6.16 -8.66
CA THR A 175 -10.37 -5.66 -7.55
C THR A 175 -9.91 -4.25 -7.13
N LYS A 176 -8.60 -4.04 -6.93
CA LYS A 176 -8.06 -2.70 -6.62
C LYS A 176 -8.41 -1.69 -7.73
N ALA A 177 -8.18 -2.05 -8.99
CA ALA A 177 -8.53 -1.18 -10.13
C ALA A 177 -10.02 -0.83 -10.14
N SER A 178 -10.91 -1.78 -9.85
CA SER A 178 -12.36 -1.55 -9.77
C SER A 178 -12.73 -0.59 -8.64
N VAL A 179 -12.12 -0.73 -7.46
CA VAL A 179 -12.35 0.16 -6.31
C VAL A 179 -11.88 1.58 -6.63
N HIS A 180 -10.71 1.73 -7.26
CA HIS A 180 -10.19 3.05 -7.65
C HIS A 180 -11.07 3.72 -8.72
N LEU A 181 -11.55 2.97 -9.72
CA LEU A 181 -12.50 3.50 -10.72
C LEU A 181 -13.81 3.97 -10.08
N ALA A 182 -14.35 3.20 -9.14
CA ALA A 182 -15.57 3.55 -8.42
C ALA A 182 -15.39 4.81 -7.53
N GLY A 183 -14.20 5.00 -6.94
CA GLY A 183 -13.89 6.16 -6.10
C GLY A 183 -13.55 7.43 -6.87
N ALA A 184 -12.96 7.32 -8.08
CA ALA A 184 -12.52 8.46 -8.88
C ALA A 184 -13.68 9.24 -9.53
N ASN A 185 -14.79 8.59 -9.83
CA ASN A 185 -15.92 9.16 -10.55
C ASN A 185 -17.02 9.66 -9.60
N GLN A 186 -16.81 10.80 -8.94
CA GLN A 186 -17.85 11.45 -8.15
C GLN A 186 -19.00 12.03 -9.01
N ALA A 187 -18.78 12.25 -10.30
CA ALA A 187 -19.71 12.91 -11.20
C ALA A 187 -20.85 11.99 -11.70
N SER A 188 -20.62 10.67 -11.85
CA SER A 188 -21.66 9.74 -12.29
C SER A 188 -21.40 8.33 -11.77
N ARG A 189 -22.17 7.94 -10.73
CA ARG A 189 -22.14 6.56 -10.20
C ARG A 189 -22.49 5.51 -11.26
N LEU A 190 -23.34 5.87 -12.23
CA LEU A 190 -23.73 4.97 -13.31
C LEU A 190 -22.58 4.69 -14.27
N GLU A 191 -21.80 5.70 -14.64
CA GLU A 191 -20.63 5.54 -15.50
C GLU A 191 -19.53 4.71 -14.80
N ALA A 192 -19.30 4.95 -13.51
CA ALA A 192 -18.36 4.14 -12.73
C ALA A 192 -18.77 2.66 -12.70
N LEU A 193 -20.04 2.35 -12.49
CA LEU A 193 -20.58 0.98 -12.54
C LEU A 193 -20.44 0.35 -13.93
N GLN A 194 -20.67 1.11 -15.01
CA GLN A 194 -20.48 0.62 -16.37
C GLN A 194 -19.01 0.28 -16.64
N GLN A 195 -18.06 1.13 -16.19
CA GLN A 195 -16.64 0.87 -16.33
C GLN A 195 -16.18 -0.36 -15.53
N VAL A 196 -16.67 -0.52 -14.29
CA VAL A 196 -16.40 -1.71 -13.47
C VAL A 196 -16.97 -2.97 -14.12
N ASN A 197 -18.19 -2.93 -14.66
CA ASN A 197 -18.77 -4.05 -15.39
C ASN A 197 -17.97 -4.40 -16.65
N ALA A 198 -17.55 -3.40 -17.42
CA ALA A 198 -16.72 -3.62 -18.60
C ALA A 198 -15.40 -4.27 -18.23
N LEU A 199 -14.73 -3.80 -17.18
CA LEU A 199 -13.48 -4.40 -16.66
C LEU A 199 -13.71 -5.84 -16.19
N TYR A 200 -14.80 -6.12 -15.48
CA TYR A 200 -15.13 -7.47 -15.04
C TYR A 200 -15.31 -8.43 -16.22
N LEU A 201 -16.14 -8.07 -17.20
CA LEU A 201 -16.43 -8.94 -18.34
C LEU A 201 -15.24 -9.09 -19.30
N SER A 202 -14.49 -8.01 -19.57
CA SER A 202 -13.42 -8.01 -20.57
C SER A 202 -12.08 -8.49 -20.02
N GLN A 203 -11.83 -8.36 -18.72
CA GLN A 203 -10.55 -8.70 -18.12
C GLN A 203 -10.68 -9.84 -17.09
N VAL A 204 -11.51 -9.69 -16.04
CA VAL A 204 -11.57 -10.70 -14.97
C VAL A 204 -12.02 -12.05 -15.52
N MET A 205 -13.14 -12.09 -16.23
CA MET A 205 -13.75 -13.33 -16.73
C MET A 205 -12.96 -14.00 -17.86
N GLN A 206 -11.99 -13.31 -18.44
CA GLN A 206 -11.10 -13.88 -19.46
C GLN A 206 -9.85 -14.56 -18.88
N THR A 207 -9.60 -14.40 -17.57
CA THR A 207 -8.41 -14.98 -16.92
C THR A 207 -8.53 -16.47 -16.69
N HIS A 208 -7.39 -17.17 -16.74
CA HIS A 208 -7.33 -18.57 -16.33
C HIS A 208 -7.81 -18.77 -14.88
N ASP A 209 -7.45 -17.83 -14.00
CA ASP A 209 -7.78 -17.89 -12.58
C ASP A 209 -9.28 -17.73 -12.30
N ALA A 210 -10.03 -17.00 -13.13
CA ALA A 210 -11.49 -16.92 -13.00
C ALA A 210 -12.14 -18.28 -13.29
N HIS A 211 -11.69 -18.98 -14.34
CA HIS A 211 -12.16 -20.32 -14.67
C HIS A 211 -11.77 -21.35 -13.61
N GLU A 212 -10.53 -21.28 -13.12
CA GLU A 212 -10.06 -22.14 -12.04
C GLU A 212 -10.86 -21.92 -10.75
N GLY A 213 -11.15 -20.66 -10.41
CA GLY A 213 -11.95 -20.31 -9.22
C GLY A 213 -13.35 -20.91 -9.29
N LEU A 214 -14.02 -20.80 -10.42
CA LEU A 214 -15.34 -21.38 -10.64
C LEU A 214 -15.29 -22.93 -10.58
N LYS A 215 -14.31 -23.54 -11.25
CA LYS A 215 -14.12 -24.99 -11.25
C LYS A 215 -13.84 -25.54 -9.84
N ALA A 216 -12.92 -24.90 -9.09
CA ALA A 216 -12.57 -25.29 -7.74
C ALA A 216 -13.78 -25.18 -6.79
N PHE A 217 -14.63 -24.13 -6.95
CA PHE A 217 -15.85 -23.97 -6.20
C PHE A 217 -16.85 -25.11 -6.46
N LEU A 218 -17.10 -25.47 -7.74
CA LEU A 218 -17.98 -26.56 -8.11
C LEU A 218 -17.47 -27.91 -7.61
N GLU A 219 -16.16 -28.13 -7.67
CA GLU A 219 -15.49 -29.38 -7.22
C GLU A 219 -15.23 -29.40 -5.70
N LYS A 220 -15.59 -28.33 -4.95
CA LYS A 220 -15.37 -28.19 -3.48
C LYS A 220 -13.92 -28.42 -3.05
N ARG A 221 -12.96 -27.98 -3.84
CA ARG A 221 -11.53 -28.06 -3.58
C ARG A 221 -10.89 -26.67 -3.46
N LYS A 222 -9.66 -26.62 -2.97
CA LYS A 222 -8.87 -25.38 -3.02
C LYS A 222 -8.47 -25.07 -4.46
N PRO A 223 -8.55 -23.80 -4.90
CA PRO A 223 -8.08 -23.38 -6.22
C PRO A 223 -6.55 -23.40 -6.32
N ASN A 224 -6.05 -23.65 -7.53
CA ASN A 224 -4.63 -23.59 -7.87
C ASN A 224 -4.39 -22.39 -8.79
N TRP A 225 -4.04 -21.25 -8.22
CA TRP A 225 -3.88 -20.00 -8.94
C TRP A 225 -2.62 -19.99 -9.79
N LYS A 226 -2.76 -19.69 -11.08
CA LYS A 226 -1.64 -19.46 -12.01
C LYS A 226 -1.22 -17.99 -12.06
N ASN A 227 -2.07 -17.09 -11.54
CA ASN A 227 -1.87 -15.63 -11.50
C ASN A 227 -1.81 -14.95 -12.89
N VAL A 228 -2.50 -15.54 -13.87
CA VAL A 228 -2.60 -15.09 -15.26
C VAL A 228 -4.05 -15.13 -15.77
#